data_36901ac19a0f3099288c41dea980db50
#
_entry.id   36901ac19a0f3099288c41dea980db50
#
_cell.length_a   1.000
_cell.length_b   1.000
_cell.length_c   1.000
_cell.angle_alpha   90.00
_cell.angle_beta   90.00
_cell.angle_gamma   90.00
#
_symmetry.space_group_name_H-M   'P 1'
#
loop_
_entity.id
_entity.type
_entity.pdbx_description
1 polymer ?
#
loop_
_entity_poly.entity_id
_entity_poly.type
_entity_poly.pdbx_seq_one_letter_code
_entity_poly.pdbx_strand_id
1 'polypeptide(L)'
;MNQASIRRRFDRAGATYERAARVQKLVATRLAALCPGEIHGNVLEIGAGSGLLTRELAPRCHGGVYVALDLAPGMLAHAAMPGARKVAADGERPPFRPATFDFLCSASAMHWYADPAASIAANLRLLRPGGGFAIALYVEGTLWELAEASRATGFGSVYPMRPAAFYRELFANLPGVAATVSEETHVVTHASVGAMLRSLQGAGVTHTPGKKAASPAKYRDFVRYYEERFSREGRVATTYAVVMAHGVRKRTATERL
;
A
#
# COMPACT_ATOMS: atom_id res chain seq x y z
N MET A 1 -11.14 7.60 -5.99
CA MET A 1 -10.24 8.78 -6.16
C MET A 1 -9.73 8.79 -7.59
N ASN A 2 -9.49 9.96 -8.23
CA ASN A 2 -8.93 10.01 -9.58
C ASN A 2 -7.44 9.67 -9.53
N GLN A 3 -6.98 8.72 -10.34
CA GLN A 3 -5.57 8.28 -10.48
C GLN A 3 -4.59 9.45 -10.70
N ALA A 4 -4.97 10.45 -11.52
CA ALA A 4 -4.16 11.66 -11.73
C ALA A 4 -3.91 12.47 -10.43
N SER A 5 -4.84 12.43 -9.48
CA SER A 5 -4.69 13.05 -8.17
C SER A 5 -3.76 12.24 -7.27
N ILE A 6 -3.84 10.91 -7.30
CA ILE A 6 -2.95 9.99 -6.59
C ILE A 6 -1.52 10.20 -7.09
N ARG A 7 -1.31 10.08 -8.41
CA ARG A 7 -0.02 10.27 -9.06
C ARG A 7 0.65 11.58 -8.64
N ARG A 8 -0.04 12.72 -8.81
CA ARG A 8 0.53 14.06 -8.48
C ARG A 8 0.99 14.18 -7.02
N ARG A 9 0.35 13.48 -6.09
CA ARG A 9 0.73 13.52 -4.66
C ARG A 9 1.99 12.74 -4.39
N PHE A 10 2.05 11.52 -4.89
CA PHE A 10 3.23 10.69 -4.72
C PHE A 10 4.43 11.26 -5.48
N ASP A 11 4.23 11.85 -6.67
CA ASP A 11 5.29 12.58 -7.37
C ASP A 11 5.89 13.72 -6.51
N ARG A 12 5.04 14.47 -5.78
CA ARG A 12 5.52 15.55 -4.89
C ARG A 12 6.17 15.02 -3.61
N ALA A 13 5.74 13.88 -3.12
CA ALA A 13 6.27 13.30 -1.89
C ALA A 13 7.62 12.59 -2.08
N GLY A 14 8.04 12.29 -3.31
CA GLY A 14 9.19 11.44 -3.62
C GLY A 14 10.45 11.72 -2.79
N ALA A 15 10.84 12.99 -2.63
CA ALA A 15 12.04 13.37 -1.88
C ALA A 15 11.88 13.25 -0.34
N THR A 16 10.66 13.28 0.19
CA THR A 16 10.38 13.29 1.64
C THR A 16 9.77 11.99 2.14
N TYR A 17 9.30 11.15 1.23
CA TYR A 17 8.50 9.97 1.49
C TYR A 17 9.17 9.01 2.49
N GLU A 18 10.43 8.65 2.29
CA GLU A 18 11.12 7.66 3.13
C GLU A 18 11.23 8.09 4.60
N ARG A 19 11.42 9.37 4.87
CA ARG A 19 11.47 9.91 6.24
C ARG A 19 10.11 9.86 6.93
N ALA A 20 9.03 9.95 6.15
CA ALA A 20 7.66 9.97 6.64
C ALA A 20 7.00 8.58 6.67
N ALA A 21 7.47 7.64 5.84
CA ALA A 21 6.85 6.35 5.56
C ALA A 21 7.16 5.27 6.60
N ARG A 22 7.07 5.59 7.91
CA ARG A 22 7.41 4.66 9.00
C ARG A 22 6.55 3.40 8.99
N VAL A 23 5.24 3.54 8.84
CA VAL A 23 4.32 2.41 8.80
C VAL A 23 4.46 1.64 7.49
N GLN A 24 4.68 2.32 6.36
CA GLN A 24 4.89 1.65 5.07
C GLN A 24 6.15 0.78 5.11
N LYS A 25 7.23 1.25 5.76
CA LYS A 25 8.43 0.45 5.98
C LYS A 25 8.13 -0.79 6.83
N LEU A 26 7.42 -0.62 7.93
CA LEU A 26 7.03 -1.73 8.79
C LEU A 26 6.19 -2.76 8.01
N VAL A 27 5.17 -2.31 7.26
CA VAL A 27 4.33 -3.17 6.43
C VAL A 27 5.14 -3.90 5.35
N ALA A 28 6.09 -3.21 4.69
CA ALA A 28 6.97 -3.83 3.70
C ALA A 28 7.85 -4.94 4.32
N THR A 29 8.47 -4.69 5.48
CA THR A 29 9.27 -5.69 6.19
C THR A 29 8.41 -6.89 6.67
N ARG A 30 7.19 -6.62 7.18
CA ARG A 30 6.25 -7.69 7.59
C ARG A 30 5.81 -8.53 6.39
N LEU A 31 5.48 -7.89 5.26
CA LEU A 31 5.12 -8.60 4.03
C LEU A 31 6.29 -9.43 3.48
N ALA A 32 7.51 -8.87 3.49
CA ALA A 32 8.71 -9.58 3.06
C ALA A 32 9.01 -10.83 3.89
N ALA A 33 8.60 -10.85 5.17
CA ALA A 33 8.72 -12.03 6.03
C ALA A 33 7.76 -13.17 5.63
N LEU A 34 6.66 -12.85 4.92
CA LEU A 34 5.72 -13.84 4.38
C LEU A 34 6.13 -14.37 3.00
N CYS A 35 7.14 -13.74 2.37
CA CYS A 35 7.66 -14.16 1.07
C CYS A 35 8.67 -15.31 1.23
N PRO A 36 8.91 -16.11 0.17
CA PRO A 36 9.98 -17.11 0.16
C PRO A 36 11.36 -16.51 0.45
N GLY A 37 12.24 -17.27 1.09
CA GLY A 37 13.63 -16.86 1.33
C GLY A 37 14.40 -16.62 0.04
N GLU A 38 14.11 -17.40 -1.00
CA GLU A 38 14.60 -17.23 -2.37
C GLU A 38 13.43 -17.20 -3.34
N ILE A 39 13.49 -16.32 -4.32
CA ILE A 39 12.47 -16.14 -5.37
C ILE A 39 13.14 -16.34 -6.72
N HIS A 40 12.74 -17.36 -7.45
CA HIS A 40 13.32 -17.68 -8.75
C HIS A 40 12.43 -17.19 -9.89
N GLY A 41 13.05 -16.64 -10.93
CA GLY A 41 12.37 -16.14 -12.12
C GLY A 41 12.00 -14.66 -12.06
N ASN A 42 11.01 -14.25 -12.87
CA ASN A 42 10.61 -12.85 -13.01
C ASN A 42 9.70 -12.41 -11.87
N VAL A 43 10.01 -11.25 -11.28
CA VAL A 43 9.25 -10.65 -10.19
C VAL A 43 8.61 -9.35 -10.64
N LEU A 44 7.33 -9.15 -10.30
CA LEU A 44 6.62 -7.88 -10.47
C LEU A 44 6.25 -7.31 -9.10
N GLU A 45 6.78 -6.15 -8.78
CA GLU A 45 6.30 -5.34 -7.66
C GLU A 45 5.39 -4.24 -8.19
N ILE A 46 4.14 -4.17 -7.69
CA ILE A 46 3.16 -3.13 -8.06
C ILE A 46 3.06 -2.11 -6.93
N GLY A 47 3.26 -0.83 -7.28
CA GLY A 47 3.31 0.26 -6.32
C GLY A 47 4.63 0.31 -5.56
N ALA A 48 5.74 0.16 -6.28
CA ALA A 48 7.09 0.08 -5.69
C ALA A 48 7.50 1.35 -4.92
N GLY A 49 6.95 2.50 -5.28
CA GLY A 49 7.17 3.76 -4.59
C GLY A 49 8.66 4.12 -4.50
N SER A 50 9.15 4.31 -3.29
CA SER A 50 10.57 4.58 -3.00
C SER A 50 11.43 3.31 -2.90
N GLY A 51 10.87 2.12 -3.12
CA GLY A 51 11.59 0.86 -3.08
C GLY A 51 11.70 0.22 -1.70
N LEU A 52 10.78 0.50 -0.78
CA LEU A 52 10.81 -0.08 0.56
C LEU A 52 10.74 -1.61 0.51
N LEU A 53 9.80 -2.18 -0.24
CA LEU A 53 9.69 -3.62 -0.42
C LEU A 53 10.73 -4.16 -1.40
N THR A 54 11.06 -3.39 -2.46
CA THR A 54 12.11 -3.76 -3.43
C THR A 54 13.43 -4.08 -2.73
N ARG A 55 13.85 -3.25 -1.77
CA ARG A 55 15.11 -3.47 -1.02
C ARG A 55 15.11 -4.72 -0.16
N GLU A 56 13.95 -5.14 0.31
CA GLU A 56 13.80 -6.39 1.09
C GLU A 56 13.82 -7.63 0.19
N LEU A 57 13.24 -7.55 -1.00
CA LEU A 57 13.01 -8.72 -1.86
C LEU A 57 14.02 -8.87 -3.00
N ALA A 58 14.48 -7.78 -3.62
CA ALA A 58 15.38 -7.87 -4.77
C ALA A 58 16.68 -8.68 -4.48
N PRO A 59 17.29 -8.60 -3.28
CA PRO A 59 18.45 -9.44 -2.94
C PRO A 59 18.15 -10.95 -2.88
N ARG A 60 16.87 -11.33 -2.77
CA ARG A 60 16.42 -12.73 -2.72
C ARG A 60 16.00 -13.28 -4.08
N CYS A 61 16.06 -12.45 -5.15
CA CYS A 61 15.55 -12.78 -6.46
C CYS A 61 16.67 -13.25 -7.38
N HIS A 62 16.49 -14.43 -7.99
CA HIS A 62 17.50 -15.11 -8.79
C HIS A 62 16.92 -15.58 -10.14
N GLY A 63 17.75 -15.59 -11.19
CA GLY A 63 17.43 -16.20 -12.48
C GLY A 63 16.37 -15.47 -13.31
N GLY A 64 16.06 -14.21 -12.98
CA GLY A 64 15.05 -13.42 -13.69
C GLY A 64 15.22 -11.92 -13.53
N VAL A 65 14.20 -11.18 -13.91
CA VAL A 65 14.15 -9.71 -13.84
C VAL A 65 13.20 -9.28 -12.71
N TYR A 66 13.65 -8.39 -11.85
CA TYR A 66 12.80 -7.69 -10.91
C TYR A 66 12.24 -6.41 -11.55
N VAL A 67 10.94 -6.34 -11.74
CA VAL A 67 10.24 -5.17 -12.28
C VAL A 67 9.55 -4.41 -11.15
N ALA A 68 9.97 -3.17 -10.94
CA ALA A 68 9.40 -2.23 -9.97
C ALA A 68 8.47 -1.27 -10.72
N LEU A 69 7.15 -1.50 -10.63
CA LEU A 69 6.13 -0.70 -11.28
C LEU A 69 5.51 0.29 -10.29
N ASP A 70 5.38 1.56 -10.70
CA ASP A 70 4.63 2.57 -9.94
C ASP A 70 3.91 3.54 -10.87
N LEU A 71 2.77 4.07 -10.39
CA LEU A 71 1.99 5.08 -11.10
C LEU A 71 2.70 6.44 -11.15
N ALA A 72 3.56 6.74 -10.16
CA ALA A 72 4.23 8.02 -9.96
C ALA A 72 5.70 7.97 -10.44
N PRO A 73 6.03 8.49 -11.63
CA PRO A 73 7.41 8.50 -12.14
C PRO A 73 8.38 9.23 -11.22
N GLY A 74 7.92 10.29 -10.54
CA GLY A 74 8.74 11.03 -9.58
C GLY A 74 9.17 10.18 -8.38
N MET A 75 8.34 9.25 -7.91
CA MET A 75 8.73 8.27 -6.90
C MET A 75 9.87 7.36 -7.41
N LEU A 76 9.68 6.77 -8.58
CA LEU A 76 10.67 5.90 -9.19
C LEU A 76 12.01 6.60 -9.47
N ALA A 77 11.97 7.88 -9.88
CA ALA A 77 13.18 8.66 -10.16
C ALA A 77 14.08 8.81 -8.92
N HIS A 78 13.47 9.03 -7.75
CA HIS A 78 14.20 9.22 -6.48
C HIS A 78 14.54 7.90 -5.76
N ALA A 79 13.95 6.79 -6.15
CA ALA A 79 14.10 5.52 -5.47
C ALA A 79 15.45 4.84 -5.78
N ALA A 80 16.17 4.41 -4.74
CA ALA A 80 17.31 3.52 -4.87
C ALA A 80 16.81 2.06 -4.91
N MET A 81 16.82 1.46 -6.10
CA MET A 81 16.37 0.09 -6.36
C MET A 81 17.42 -0.65 -7.20
N PRO A 82 18.58 -1.00 -6.61
CA PRO A 82 19.63 -1.70 -7.36
C PRO A 82 19.11 -3.04 -7.88
N GLY A 83 19.41 -3.34 -9.15
CA GLY A 83 18.98 -4.57 -9.81
C GLY A 83 17.53 -4.60 -10.30
N ALA A 84 16.67 -3.63 -9.94
CA ALA A 84 15.30 -3.58 -10.40
C ALA A 84 15.14 -2.71 -11.66
N ARG A 85 14.29 -3.16 -12.59
CA ARG A 85 13.82 -2.36 -13.72
C ARG A 85 12.60 -1.53 -13.35
N LYS A 86 12.72 -0.22 -13.39
CA LYS A 86 11.66 0.73 -13.05
C LYS A 86 10.72 0.93 -14.23
N VAL A 87 9.41 0.78 -13.99
CA VAL A 87 8.36 0.95 -15.01
C VAL A 87 7.29 1.90 -14.47
N ALA A 88 7.11 3.04 -15.13
CA ALA A 88 6.04 3.98 -14.81
C ALA A 88 4.76 3.55 -15.51
N ALA A 89 3.80 2.97 -14.78
CA ALA A 89 2.53 2.50 -15.33
C ALA A 89 1.44 2.40 -14.25
N ASP A 90 0.18 2.27 -14.71
CA ASP A 90 -0.98 2.03 -13.87
C ASP A 90 -1.01 0.57 -13.39
N GLY A 91 -0.99 0.36 -12.08
CA GLY A 91 -1.09 -0.97 -11.47
C GLY A 91 -2.43 -1.67 -11.69
N GLU A 92 -3.50 -0.92 -12.00
CA GLU A 92 -4.79 -1.52 -12.39
C GLU A 92 -4.76 -2.08 -13.83
N ARG A 93 -3.86 -1.55 -14.67
CA ARG A 93 -3.70 -1.93 -16.08
C ARG A 93 -2.22 -2.07 -16.45
N PRO A 94 -1.47 -2.95 -15.78
CA PRO A 94 -0.05 -3.09 -16.04
C PRO A 94 0.20 -3.58 -17.48
N PRO A 95 1.22 -3.03 -18.17
CA PRO A 95 1.45 -3.30 -19.60
C PRO A 95 2.21 -4.61 -19.82
N PHE A 96 1.73 -5.68 -19.20
CA PHE A 96 2.37 -7.00 -19.29
C PHE A 96 1.37 -8.06 -19.78
N ARG A 97 1.90 -9.07 -20.44
CA ARG A 97 1.11 -10.23 -20.88
C ARG A 97 0.79 -11.15 -19.67
N PRO A 98 -0.33 -11.87 -19.69
CA PRO A 98 -0.59 -12.93 -18.73
C PRO A 98 0.56 -13.95 -18.67
N ALA A 99 0.72 -14.62 -17.52
CA ALA A 99 1.72 -15.66 -17.29
C ALA A 99 3.17 -15.23 -17.60
N THR A 100 3.53 -13.99 -17.25
CA THR A 100 4.89 -13.43 -17.47
C THR A 100 5.78 -13.56 -16.25
N PHE A 101 5.19 -13.51 -15.05
CA PHE A 101 5.92 -13.44 -13.79
C PHE A 101 5.80 -14.71 -12.97
N ASP A 102 6.84 -14.99 -12.21
CA ASP A 102 6.93 -16.13 -11.28
C ASP A 102 6.52 -15.70 -9.86
N PHE A 103 6.67 -14.40 -9.55
CA PHE A 103 6.23 -13.83 -8.29
C PHE A 103 5.65 -12.42 -8.48
N LEU A 104 4.58 -12.09 -7.72
CA LEU A 104 3.96 -10.77 -7.69
C LEU A 104 3.88 -10.28 -6.25
N CYS A 105 4.32 -9.05 -6.01
CA CYS A 105 4.20 -8.43 -4.68
C CYS A 105 3.69 -6.99 -4.77
N SER A 106 3.06 -6.54 -3.67
CA SER A 106 2.60 -5.16 -3.52
C SER A 106 2.46 -4.82 -2.05
N ALA A 107 3.06 -3.74 -1.60
CA ALA A 107 2.89 -3.22 -0.24
C ALA A 107 2.31 -1.81 -0.27
N SER A 108 1.19 -1.61 0.45
CA SER A 108 0.59 -0.29 0.68
C SER A 108 0.21 0.48 -0.61
N ALA A 109 -0.20 -0.22 -1.68
CA ALA A 109 -0.56 0.40 -2.95
C ALA A 109 -1.97 0.04 -3.46
N MET A 110 -2.34 -1.23 -3.49
CA MET A 110 -3.57 -1.68 -4.18
C MET A 110 -4.88 -1.25 -3.49
N HIS A 111 -4.85 -0.72 -2.28
CA HIS A 111 -6.04 -0.13 -1.64
C HIS A 111 -6.50 1.20 -2.30
N TRP A 112 -5.67 1.76 -3.19
CA TRP A 112 -6.02 2.90 -4.02
C TRP A 112 -6.78 2.54 -5.30
N TYR A 113 -6.94 1.27 -5.62
CA TYR A 113 -7.63 0.80 -6.83
C TYR A 113 -9.10 1.26 -6.85
N ALA A 114 -9.56 1.65 -8.01
CA ALA A 114 -10.97 2.03 -8.23
C ALA A 114 -11.87 0.79 -8.14
N ASP A 115 -11.43 -0.31 -8.76
CA ASP A 115 -12.07 -1.62 -8.66
C ASP A 115 -11.03 -2.66 -8.17
N PRO A 116 -10.86 -2.82 -6.85
CA PRO A 116 -9.88 -3.76 -6.31
C PRO A 116 -10.15 -5.21 -6.72
N ALA A 117 -11.43 -5.62 -6.83
CA ALA A 117 -11.75 -7.00 -7.15
C ALA A 117 -11.32 -7.38 -8.57
N ALA A 118 -11.72 -6.60 -9.56
CA ALA A 118 -11.35 -6.85 -10.94
C ALA A 118 -9.85 -6.68 -11.17
N SER A 119 -9.25 -5.63 -10.57
CA SER A 119 -7.84 -5.30 -10.79
C SER A 119 -6.89 -6.29 -10.13
N ILE A 120 -7.14 -6.73 -8.89
CA ILE A 120 -6.33 -7.77 -8.22
C ILE A 120 -6.45 -9.10 -8.99
N ALA A 121 -7.67 -9.49 -9.40
CA ALA A 121 -7.86 -10.69 -10.22
C ALA A 121 -7.07 -10.62 -11.54
N ALA A 122 -7.06 -9.46 -12.21
CA ALA A 122 -6.29 -9.23 -13.43
C ALA A 122 -4.77 -9.28 -13.16
N ASN A 123 -4.31 -8.68 -12.07
CA ASN A 123 -2.90 -8.70 -11.68
C ASN A 123 -2.42 -10.14 -11.41
N LEU A 124 -3.19 -10.96 -10.70
CA LEU A 124 -2.80 -12.35 -10.41
C LEU A 124 -2.77 -13.24 -11.66
N ARG A 125 -3.46 -12.86 -12.75
CA ARG A 125 -3.30 -13.55 -14.06
C ARG A 125 -1.96 -13.28 -14.73
N LEU A 126 -1.22 -12.25 -14.31
CA LEU A 126 0.15 -12.02 -14.78
C LEU A 126 1.15 -13.07 -14.27
N LEU A 127 0.82 -13.76 -13.18
CA LEU A 127 1.59 -14.88 -12.69
C LEU A 127 1.50 -16.07 -13.63
N ARG A 128 2.59 -16.80 -13.75
CA ARG A 128 2.57 -18.15 -14.33
C ARG A 128 1.78 -19.11 -13.43
N PRO A 129 1.24 -20.19 -13.96
CA PRO A 129 0.72 -21.28 -13.14
C PRO A 129 1.77 -21.80 -12.15
N GLY A 130 1.44 -21.81 -10.86
CA GLY A 130 2.36 -22.11 -9.78
C GLY A 130 3.14 -20.90 -9.25
N GLY A 131 3.01 -19.74 -9.88
CA GLY A 131 3.63 -18.50 -9.42
C GLY A 131 3.04 -18.01 -8.10
N GLY A 132 3.91 -17.44 -7.25
CA GLY A 132 3.58 -16.94 -5.92
C GLY A 132 3.17 -15.49 -5.88
N PHE A 133 2.49 -15.08 -4.82
CA PHE A 133 2.21 -13.66 -4.57
C PHE A 133 2.21 -13.30 -3.08
N ALA A 134 2.46 -12.02 -2.80
CA ALA A 134 2.31 -11.42 -1.47
C ALA A 134 1.83 -9.97 -1.61
N ILE A 135 0.72 -9.62 -0.94
CA ILE A 135 0.04 -8.33 -1.06
C ILE A 135 -0.32 -7.81 0.34
N ALA A 136 0.01 -6.56 0.65
CA ALA A 136 -0.41 -5.88 1.87
C ALA A 136 -1.23 -4.62 1.53
N LEU A 137 -2.39 -4.49 2.15
CA LEU A 137 -3.41 -3.48 1.85
C LEU A 137 -3.85 -2.79 3.14
N TYR A 138 -3.98 -1.47 3.13
CA TYR A 138 -4.72 -0.77 4.19
C TYR A 138 -6.22 -0.99 4.02
N VAL A 139 -6.89 -1.15 5.17
CA VAL A 139 -8.34 -1.42 5.24
C VAL A 139 -9.05 -0.46 6.19
N GLU A 140 -10.36 -0.53 6.24
CA GLU A 140 -11.19 0.20 7.20
C GLU A 140 -10.66 0.05 8.62
N GLY A 141 -10.71 1.12 9.41
CA GLY A 141 -10.01 1.22 10.69
C GLY A 141 -8.65 1.91 10.60
N THR A 142 -8.06 2.04 9.40
CA THR A 142 -6.84 2.86 9.22
C THR A 142 -7.17 4.33 9.44
N LEU A 143 -6.37 5.00 10.33
CA LEU A 143 -6.51 6.40 10.71
C LEU A 143 -7.90 6.73 11.29
N TRP A 144 -8.50 5.80 12.03
CA TRP A 144 -9.84 5.98 12.60
C TRP A 144 -9.91 7.16 13.58
N GLU A 145 -8.84 7.45 14.33
CA GLU A 145 -8.74 8.60 15.22
C GLU A 145 -8.83 9.91 14.43
N LEU A 146 -8.11 9.97 13.31
CA LEU A 146 -8.15 11.10 12.39
C LEU A 146 -9.54 11.26 11.76
N ALA A 147 -10.19 10.15 11.39
CA ALA A 147 -11.54 10.15 10.83
C ALA A 147 -12.58 10.66 11.83
N GLU A 148 -12.46 10.23 13.10
CA GLU A 148 -13.35 10.68 14.18
C GLU A 148 -13.16 12.16 14.46
N ALA A 149 -11.94 12.63 14.68
CA ALA A 149 -11.64 14.03 14.93
C ALA A 149 -12.04 14.92 13.74
N SER A 150 -11.83 14.45 12.51
CA SER A 150 -12.25 15.16 11.29
C SER A 150 -13.77 15.32 11.20
N ARG A 151 -14.51 14.29 11.60
CA ARG A 151 -16.00 14.33 11.62
C ARG A 151 -16.50 15.31 12.69
N ALA A 152 -15.93 15.26 13.88
CA ALA A 152 -16.34 16.09 15.01
C ALA A 152 -16.08 17.59 14.77
N THR A 153 -14.99 17.95 14.09
CA THR A 153 -14.53 19.35 13.97
C THR A 153 -14.70 19.94 12.56
N GLY A 154 -15.03 19.11 11.58
CA GLY A 154 -15.11 19.51 10.17
C GLY A 154 -13.74 19.88 9.56
N PHE A 155 -12.62 19.48 10.21
CA PHE A 155 -11.27 19.64 9.70
C PHE A 155 -10.78 18.36 9.01
N GLY A 156 -10.35 18.47 7.74
CA GLY A 156 -9.81 17.32 7.03
C GLY A 156 -10.82 16.21 6.71
N SER A 157 -10.31 15.07 6.31
CA SER A 157 -11.05 13.80 6.13
C SER A 157 -10.07 12.66 5.84
N VAL A 158 -10.49 11.43 6.07
CA VAL A 158 -9.75 10.21 5.73
C VAL A 158 -10.37 9.59 4.48
N TYR A 159 -9.53 9.01 3.62
CA TYR A 159 -10.00 8.25 2.45
C TYR A 159 -10.73 6.99 2.94
N PRO A 160 -11.96 6.73 2.47
CA PRO A 160 -12.68 5.53 2.86
C PRO A 160 -12.04 4.30 2.24
N MET A 161 -11.62 3.37 3.08
CA MET A 161 -11.04 2.09 2.65
C MET A 161 -12.09 0.99 2.73
N ARG A 162 -11.90 -0.08 1.97
CA ARG A 162 -12.75 -1.28 2.05
C ARG A 162 -12.53 -1.98 3.38
N PRO A 163 -13.56 -2.66 3.94
CA PRO A 163 -13.40 -3.47 5.13
C PRO A 163 -12.51 -4.69 4.87
N ALA A 164 -11.86 -5.20 5.89
CA ALA A 164 -11.02 -6.40 5.80
C ALA A 164 -11.79 -7.61 5.27
N ALA A 165 -13.07 -7.75 5.65
CA ALA A 165 -13.96 -8.81 5.16
C ALA A 165 -14.04 -8.86 3.63
N PHE A 166 -14.10 -7.69 2.97
CA PHE A 166 -14.10 -7.61 1.50
C PHE A 166 -12.89 -8.33 0.89
N TYR A 167 -11.69 -8.12 1.42
CA TYR A 167 -10.48 -8.75 0.89
C TYR A 167 -10.39 -10.23 1.27
N ARG A 168 -10.85 -10.64 2.47
CA ARG A 168 -10.95 -12.06 2.82
C ARG A 168 -11.85 -12.82 1.84
N GLU A 169 -13.03 -12.28 1.58
CA GLU A 169 -13.98 -12.87 0.61
C GLU A 169 -13.42 -12.87 -0.81
N LEU A 170 -12.79 -11.78 -1.22
CA LEU A 170 -12.14 -11.68 -2.53
C LEU A 170 -11.13 -12.80 -2.72
N PHE A 171 -10.14 -12.93 -1.83
CA PHE A 171 -9.08 -13.94 -1.98
C PHE A 171 -9.58 -15.37 -1.80
N ALA A 172 -10.60 -15.60 -0.96
CA ALA A 172 -11.22 -16.91 -0.78
C ALA A 172 -11.96 -17.39 -2.04
N ASN A 173 -12.54 -16.45 -2.82
CA ASN A 173 -13.37 -16.76 -3.98
C ASN A 173 -12.66 -16.54 -5.33
N LEU A 174 -11.38 -16.15 -5.36
CA LEU A 174 -10.64 -15.97 -6.62
C LEU A 174 -10.39 -17.31 -7.30
N PRO A 175 -10.94 -17.51 -8.54
CA PRO A 175 -10.74 -18.76 -9.26
C PRO A 175 -9.26 -19.02 -9.55
N GLY A 176 -8.82 -20.26 -9.32
CA GLY A 176 -7.45 -20.67 -9.59
C GLY A 176 -6.40 -20.05 -8.68
N VAL A 177 -6.79 -19.50 -7.53
CA VAL A 177 -5.88 -18.96 -6.50
C VAL A 177 -6.01 -19.79 -5.21
N ALA A 178 -4.90 -20.00 -4.53
CA ALA A 178 -4.87 -20.45 -3.14
C ALA A 178 -4.19 -19.36 -2.33
N ALA A 179 -4.90 -18.81 -1.35
CA ALA A 179 -4.42 -17.69 -0.55
C ALA A 179 -4.61 -17.94 0.95
N THR A 180 -3.65 -17.45 1.73
CA THR A 180 -3.80 -17.23 3.17
C THR A 180 -3.94 -15.73 3.39
N VAL A 181 -4.92 -15.33 4.21
CA VAL A 181 -5.18 -13.93 4.54
C VAL A 181 -5.09 -13.74 6.04
N SER A 182 -4.33 -12.75 6.46
CA SER A 182 -4.19 -12.33 7.86
C SER A 182 -4.43 -10.83 8.01
N GLU A 183 -4.74 -10.41 9.24
CA GLU A 183 -4.97 -9.02 9.59
C GLU A 183 -3.99 -8.60 10.69
N GLU A 184 -3.44 -7.40 10.56
CA GLU A 184 -2.57 -6.81 11.55
C GLU A 184 -3.02 -5.37 11.84
N THR A 185 -2.80 -4.92 13.07
CA THR A 185 -3.02 -3.54 13.47
C THR A 185 -1.71 -2.95 13.99
N HIS A 186 -1.32 -1.81 13.42
CA HIS A 186 -0.11 -1.10 13.83
C HIS A 186 -0.47 0.28 14.36
N VAL A 187 0.11 0.64 15.51
CA VAL A 187 -0.07 1.97 16.11
C VAL A 187 1.25 2.73 16.01
N VAL A 188 1.19 3.92 15.42
CA VAL A 188 2.33 4.84 15.31
C VAL A 188 2.07 6.04 16.20
N THR A 189 3.02 6.37 17.07
CA THR A 189 2.91 7.55 17.95
C THR A 189 3.72 8.73 17.42
N HIS A 190 3.20 9.93 17.63
CA HIS A 190 3.79 11.18 17.20
C HIS A 190 3.90 12.14 18.40
N ALA A 191 4.89 13.03 18.38
CA ALA A 191 5.12 14.00 19.47
C ALA A 191 3.99 15.05 19.60
N SER A 192 3.20 15.27 18.56
CA SER A 192 2.05 16.19 18.55
C SER A 192 1.17 15.95 17.33
N VAL A 193 -0.03 16.51 17.34
CA VAL A 193 -0.93 16.50 16.16
C VAL A 193 -0.27 17.14 14.94
N GLY A 194 0.46 18.25 15.13
CA GLY A 194 1.21 18.89 14.04
C GLY A 194 2.30 17.98 13.46
N ALA A 195 3.03 17.21 14.29
CA ALA A 195 4.01 16.23 13.82
C ALA A 195 3.34 15.07 13.08
N MET A 196 2.21 14.60 13.57
CA MET A 196 1.38 13.59 12.90
C MET A 196 0.96 14.04 11.50
N LEU A 197 0.35 15.22 11.40
CA LEU A 197 -0.13 15.76 10.11
C LEU A 197 1.02 15.95 9.11
N ARG A 198 2.19 16.43 9.55
CA ARG A 198 3.38 16.53 8.69
C ARG A 198 3.86 15.17 8.22
N SER A 199 3.85 14.15 9.09
CA SER A 199 4.22 12.78 8.71
C SER A 199 3.26 12.23 7.66
N LEU A 200 1.95 12.36 7.84
CA LEU A 200 0.95 11.95 6.87
C LEU A 200 1.09 12.69 5.52
N GLN A 201 1.37 14.00 5.58
CA GLN A 201 1.62 14.80 4.38
C GLN A 201 2.87 14.34 3.64
N GLY A 202 3.97 14.10 4.35
CA GLY A 202 5.23 13.61 3.78
C GLY A 202 5.09 12.23 3.14
N ALA A 203 4.18 11.39 3.66
CA ALA A 203 3.85 10.09 3.08
C ALA A 203 2.78 10.14 1.96
N GLY A 204 2.36 11.32 1.50
CA GLY A 204 1.41 11.48 0.40
C GLY A 204 -0.05 11.11 0.73
N VAL A 205 -0.38 10.86 2.00
CA VAL A 205 -1.71 10.35 2.41
C VAL A 205 -2.73 11.44 2.78
N THR A 206 -2.38 12.72 2.71
CA THR A 206 -3.21 13.82 3.17
C THR A 206 -3.94 14.55 2.05
N HIS A 207 -4.97 14.03 1.47
CA HIS A 207 -5.89 14.90 0.72
C HIS A 207 -7.19 14.21 0.36
N THR A 208 -8.28 14.83 0.72
CA THR A 208 -9.59 14.48 0.18
C THR A 208 -9.96 15.48 -0.90
N PRO A 209 -10.25 15.03 -2.14
CA PRO A 209 -10.67 15.92 -3.21
C PRO A 209 -11.89 16.76 -2.80
N GLY A 210 -11.91 18.03 -3.23
CA GLY A 210 -13.09 18.91 -3.07
C GLY A 210 -13.19 19.65 -1.74
N LYS A 211 -12.32 19.44 -0.74
CA LYS A 211 -12.34 20.25 0.49
C LYS A 211 -11.52 21.53 0.32
N LYS A 212 -12.14 22.66 0.64
CA LYS A 212 -11.48 23.98 0.79
C LYS A 212 -10.50 23.91 1.99
N ALA A 213 -9.46 24.76 1.98
CA ALA A 213 -8.58 24.93 3.12
C ALA A 213 -9.42 25.20 4.38
N ALA A 214 -9.16 24.47 5.44
CA ALA A 214 -9.88 24.64 6.69
C ALA A 214 -9.44 25.96 7.37
N SER A 215 -10.39 26.61 8.07
CA SER A 215 -10.07 27.82 8.82
C SER A 215 -9.13 27.51 10.00
N PRO A 216 -8.34 28.50 10.47
CA PRO A 216 -7.50 28.35 11.66
C PRO A 216 -8.28 27.91 12.92
N ALA A 217 -9.56 28.32 13.02
CA ALA A 217 -10.44 27.90 14.12
C ALA A 217 -10.69 26.39 14.08
N LYS A 218 -11.10 25.84 12.95
CA LYS A 218 -11.31 24.38 12.78
C LYS A 218 -10.05 23.57 13.03
N TYR A 219 -8.88 24.09 12.66
CA TYR A 219 -7.60 23.45 12.98
C TYR A 219 -7.35 23.40 14.49
N ARG A 220 -7.58 24.51 15.22
CA ARG A 220 -7.43 24.53 16.69
C ARG A 220 -8.39 23.55 17.37
N ASP A 221 -9.65 23.52 16.93
CA ASP A 221 -10.65 22.59 17.47
C ASP A 221 -10.26 21.13 17.20
N PHE A 222 -9.73 20.84 16.02
CA PHE A 222 -9.21 19.53 15.67
C PHE A 222 -8.02 19.12 16.57
N VAL A 223 -7.04 20.01 16.77
CA VAL A 223 -5.89 19.73 17.64
C VAL A 223 -6.37 19.42 19.04
N ARG A 224 -7.20 20.29 19.62
CA ARG A 224 -7.75 20.09 20.97
C ARG A 224 -8.50 18.77 21.09
N TYR A 225 -9.44 18.49 20.17
CA TYR A 225 -10.23 17.25 20.16
C TYR A 225 -9.34 16.02 20.10
N TYR A 226 -8.32 16.06 19.22
CA TYR A 226 -7.41 14.93 19.02
C TYR A 226 -6.55 14.68 20.25
N GLU A 227 -5.99 15.72 20.86
CA GLU A 227 -5.16 15.62 22.05
C GLU A 227 -5.94 15.14 23.28
N GLU A 228 -7.15 15.63 23.48
CA GLU A 228 -8.01 15.20 24.60
C GLU A 228 -8.40 13.72 24.51
N ARG A 229 -8.64 13.17 23.32
CA ARG A 229 -9.16 11.82 23.15
C ARG A 229 -8.13 10.77 22.82
N PHE A 230 -7.08 11.14 22.08
CA PHE A 230 -6.12 10.19 21.48
C PHE A 230 -4.69 10.45 21.89
N SER A 231 -4.46 11.27 22.92
CA SER A 231 -3.14 11.45 23.52
C SER A 231 -2.95 10.48 24.69
N ARG A 232 -1.77 9.87 24.74
CA ARG A 232 -1.29 9.09 25.89
C ARG A 232 0.16 9.47 26.14
N GLU A 233 0.49 9.75 27.39
CA GLU A 233 1.86 10.11 27.81
C GLU A 233 2.47 11.25 26.98
N GLY A 234 1.65 12.27 26.66
CA GLY A 234 2.08 13.43 25.87
C GLY A 234 2.32 13.13 24.37
N ARG A 235 1.89 11.98 23.86
CA ARG A 235 2.02 11.59 22.46
C ARG A 235 0.65 11.28 21.85
N VAL A 236 0.47 11.59 20.58
CA VAL A 236 -0.75 11.26 19.85
C VAL A 236 -0.54 10.01 18.98
N ALA A 237 -1.55 9.18 18.88
CA ALA A 237 -1.50 7.92 18.13
C ALA A 237 -2.20 8.01 16.79
N THR A 238 -1.77 7.19 15.84
CA THR A 238 -2.49 6.86 14.60
C THR A 238 -2.47 5.35 14.40
N THR A 239 -3.64 4.79 14.13
CA THR A 239 -3.83 3.35 13.90
C THR A 239 -3.85 3.04 12.41
N TYR A 240 -3.24 1.93 12.04
CA TYR A 240 -3.26 1.38 10.68
C TYR A 240 -3.72 -0.07 10.72
N ALA A 241 -4.85 -0.35 10.10
CA ALA A 241 -5.37 -1.70 9.91
C ALA A 241 -4.90 -2.22 8.53
N VAL A 242 -4.29 -3.40 8.51
CA VAL A 242 -3.65 -3.98 7.33
C VAL A 242 -4.16 -5.39 7.12
N VAL A 243 -4.55 -5.69 5.88
CA VAL A 243 -4.73 -7.08 5.41
C VAL A 243 -3.47 -7.48 4.67
N MET A 244 -2.94 -8.66 5.01
CA MET A 244 -1.86 -9.32 4.29
C MET A 244 -2.40 -10.60 3.65
N ALA A 245 -2.24 -10.74 2.34
CA ALA A 245 -2.63 -11.90 1.58
C ALA A 245 -1.41 -12.45 0.84
N HIS A 246 -1.13 -13.75 1.00
CA HIS A 246 -0.07 -14.42 0.26
C HIS A 246 -0.53 -15.81 -0.21
N GLY A 247 0.07 -16.31 -1.28
CA GLY A 247 -0.36 -17.58 -1.82
C GLY A 247 0.21 -17.85 -3.21
N VAL A 248 -0.51 -18.67 -3.96
CA VAL A 248 -0.09 -19.13 -5.29
C VAL A 248 -1.23 -19.12 -6.30
N ARG A 249 -0.92 -18.84 -7.56
CA ARG A 249 -1.78 -19.16 -8.69
C ARG A 249 -1.68 -20.66 -8.96
N LYS A 250 -2.79 -21.40 -8.79
CA LYS A 250 -2.84 -22.86 -9.00
C LYS A 250 -2.53 -23.20 -10.45
N ARG A 251 -1.87 -24.34 -10.65
CA ARG A 251 -1.78 -24.97 -11.97
C ARG A 251 -3.14 -25.60 -12.32
N THR A 252 -3.60 -25.44 -13.55
CA THR A 252 -4.77 -26.16 -14.06
C THR A 252 -4.44 -27.64 -14.27
N ALA A 253 -5.46 -28.50 -14.34
CA ALA A 253 -5.24 -29.93 -14.57
C ALA A 253 -4.45 -30.20 -15.85
N THR A 254 -4.69 -29.40 -16.91
CA THR A 254 -4.02 -29.49 -18.21
C THR A 254 -2.54 -29.06 -18.17
N GLU A 255 -2.12 -28.28 -17.18
CA GLU A 255 -0.75 -27.77 -17.02
C GLU A 255 0.10 -28.64 -16.05
N ARG A 256 -0.44 -29.78 -15.60
CA ARG A 256 0.25 -30.75 -14.72
C ARG A 256 0.91 -31.92 -15.46
N LEU A 257 0.69 -31.99 -16.77
CA LEU A 257 1.28 -32.96 -17.69
C LEU A 257 2.47 -32.32 -18.43
#